data_bca5beff6509e21bd44c8428d11fd923
#
_entry.id   bca5beff6509e21bd44c8428d11fd923
#
_cell.length_a   1.000
_cell.length_b   1.000
_cell.length_c   1.000
_cell.angle_alpha   90.00
_cell.angle_beta   90.00
_cell.angle_gamma   90.00
#
_symmetry.space_group_name_H-M   'P 1'
#
loop_
_entity.id
_entity.type
_entity.pdbx_description
1 polymer ?
#
loop_
_entity_poly.entity_id
_entity_poly.type
_entity_poly.pdbx_seq_one_letter_code
_entity_poly.pdbx_strand_id
1 'polypeptide(L)' 'MESYPARAVERAMKIQEVILRAVDKRILWSEAAEIIGISYRSMQRWRERYQEYGYDGLFDRRL' A
#
# COMPACT_ATOMS: atom_id res chain seq x y z
N MET A 1 6.19 -23.28 3.96
CA MET A 1 6.33 -21.86 3.72
C MET A 1 5.05 -21.27 3.16
N GLU A 2 4.61 -20.22 3.75
CA GLU A 2 3.39 -19.59 3.30
C GLU A 2 3.64 -18.59 2.21
N SER A 3 2.77 -18.58 1.23
CA SER A 3 2.83 -17.57 0.21
C SER A 3 1.45 -16.96 0.06
N TYR A 4 1.43 -15.68 -0.28
CA TYR A 4 0.18 -15.00 -0.48
C TYR A 4 -0.42 -15.36 -1.84
N PRO A 5 -1.75 -15.31 -1.97
CA PRO A 5 -2.37 -15.54 -3.27
C PRO A 5 -1.86 -14.56 -4.31
N ALA A 6 -1.84 -14.99 -5.57
CA ALA A 6 -1.32 -14.17 -6.65
C ALA A 6 -1.99 -12.80 -6.71
N ARG A 7 -3.31 -12.75 -6.52
CA ARG A 7 -4.03 -11.47 -6.57
C ARG A 7 -3.58 -10.55 -5.45
N ALA A 8 -3.36 -11.10 -4.26
CA ALA A 8 -2.92 -10.30 -3.14
C ALA A 8 -1.52 -9.75 -3.39
N VAL A 9 -0.65 -10.58 -3.99
CA VAL A 9 0.70 -10.14 -4.32
C VAL A 9 0.68 -9.03 -5.34
N GLU A 10 -0.10 -9.19 -6.41
CA GLU A 10 -0.18 -8.17 -7.44
C GLU A 10 -0.71 -6.86 -6.87
N ARG A 11 -1.71 -6.94 -6.02
CA ARG A 11 -2.28 -5.75 -5.40
C ARG A 11 -1.27 -5.08 -4.48
N ALA A 12 -0.57 -5.87 -3.69
CA ALA A 12 0.42 -5.34 -2.77
C ALA A 12 1.55 -4.67 -3.52
N MET A 13 1.99 -5.26 -4.63
CA MET A 13 3.06 -4.68 -5.42
C MET A 13 2.65 -3.35 -6.02
N LYS A 14 1.41 -3.25 -6.50
CA LYS A 14 0.92 -2.00 -7.05
C LYS A 14 0.83 -0.93 -5.98
N ILE A 15 0.32 -1.29 -4.81
CA ILE A 15 0.21 -0.36 -3.70
C ILE A 15 1.60 0.11 -3.26
N GLN A 16 2.54 -0.83 -3.17
CA GLN A 16 3.90 -0.49 -2.77
C GLN A 16 4.53 0.48 -3.76
N GLU A 17 4.34 0.25 -5.06
CA GLU A 17 4.90 1.12 -6.06
C GLU A 17 4.39 2.55 -5.90
N VAL A 18 3.08 2.67 -5.67
CA VAL A 18 2.47 3.99 -5.51
C VAL A 18 2.95 4.64 -4.21
N ILE A 19 3.03 3.86 -3.14
CA ILE A 19 3.50 4.38 -1.86
C ILE A 19 4.92 4.90 -1.98
N LEU A 20 5.78 4.15 -2.67
CA LEU A 20 7.17 4.58 -2.83
C LEU A 20 7.28 5.88 -3.60
N ARG A 21 6.41 6.09 -4.58
CA ARG A 21 6.38 7.35 -5.30
C ARG A 21 5.99 8.50 -4.39
N ALA A 22 5.02 8.26 -3.51
CA ALA A 22 4.59 9.30 -2.58
C ALA A 22 5.66 9.58 -1.54
N VAL A 23 6.33 8.54 -1.06
CA VAL A 23 7.44 8.71 -0.11
C VAL A 23 8.57 9.51 -0.74
N ASP A 24 8.82 9.26 -2.02
CA ASP A 24 9.87 9.95 -2.77
C ASP A 24 9.43 11.35 -3.21
N LYS A 25 8.22 11.75 -2.82
CA LYS A 25 7.66 13.08 -3.13
C LYS A 25 7.45 13.32 -4.61
N ARG A 26 7.30 12.25 -5.38
CA ARG A 26 7.00 12.37 -6.79
C ARG A 26 5.53 12.63 -7.02
N ILE A 27 4.69 12.15 -6.11
CA ILE A 27 3.25 12.39 -6.14
C ILE A 27 2.79 12.71 -4.73
N LEU A 28 1.64 13.35 -4.65
CA LEU A 28 1.04 13.62 -3.35
C LEU A 28 0.34 12.38 -2.84
N TRP A 29 0.18 12.29 -1.52
CA TRP A 29 -0.54 11.16 -0.95
C TRP A 29 -1.99 11.12 -1.39
N SER A 30 -2.58 12.28 -1.66
CA SER A 30 -3.94 12.32 -2.19
C SER A 30 -3.98 11.74 -3.60
N GLU A 31 -2.95 12.01 -4.40
CA GLU A 31 -2.84 11.43 -5.72
C GLU A 31 -2.66 9.92 -5.64
N ALA A 32 -1.86 9.48 -4.68
CA ALA A 32 -1.65 8.05 -4.48
C ALA A 32 -2.97 7.36 -4.18
N ALA A 33 -3.81 7.98 -3.34
CA ALA A 33 -5.11 7.43 -3.03
C ALA A 33 -5.98 7.30 -4.27
N GLU A 34 -5.95 8.31 -5.14
CA GLU A 34 -6.71 8.27 -6.37
C GLU A 34 -6.23 7.16 -7.30
N ILE A 35 -4.93 7.01 -7.42
CA ILE A 35 -4.36 5.99 -8.30
C ILE A 35 -4.77 4.60 -7.84
N ILE A 36 -4.76 4.37 -6.54
CA ILE A 36 -5.12 3.08 -5.97
C ILE A 36 -6.65 2.91 -5.96
N GLY A 37 -7.38 4.02 -5.91
CA GLY A 37 -8.84 3.96 -5.89
C GLY A 37 -9.42 3.84 -4.49
N ILE A 38 -8.76 4.45 -3.52
CA ILE A 38 -9.23 4.44 -2.14
C ILE A 38 -9.31 5.86 -1.62
N SER A 39 -9.97 6.03 -0.46
CA SER A 39 -10.07 7.35 0.14
C SER A 39 -8.72 7.79 0.71
N TYR A 40 -8.56 9.08 0.90
CA TYR A 40 -7.34 9.61 1.48
C TYR A 40 -7.11 9.03 2.88
N ARG A 41 -8.19 8.86 3.63
CA ARG A 41 -8.08 8.28 4.98
C ARG A 41 -7.54 6.86 4.93
N SER A 42 -8.04 6.06 3.98
CA SER A 42 -7.55 4.71 3.82
C SER A 42 -6.08 4.71 3.40
N MET A 43 -5.71 5.68 2.56
CA MET A 43 -4.32 5.79 2.13
C MET A 43 -3.40 6.08 3.31
N GLN A 44 -3.85 6.92 4.24
CA GLN A 44 -3.06 7.22 5.44
C GLN A 44 -2.85 5.96 6.28
N ARG A 45 -3.86 5.12 6.36
CA ARG A 45 -3.71 3.87 7.10
C ARG A 45 -2.71 2.94 6.42
N TRP A 46 -2.76 2.86 5.11
CA TRP A 46 -1.80 2.05 4.36
C TRP A 46 -0.39 2.57 4.55
N ARG A 47 -0.24 3.89 4.57
CA ARG A 47 1.05 4.52 4.79
C ARG A 47 1.62 4.12 6.15
N GLU A 48 0.79 4.19 7.19
CA GLU A 48 1.22 3.83 8.53
C GLU A 48 1.62 2.36 8.61
N ARG A 49 0.81 1.51 8.00
CA ARG A 49 1.10 0.07 8.02
C ARG A 49 2.39 -0.24 7.28
N TYR A 50 2.62 0.44 6.19
CA TYR A 50 3.84 0.23 5.43
C TYR A 50 5.06 0.69 6.22
N GLN A 51 4.94 1.82 6.91
CA GLN A 51 6.05 2.33 7.71
C GLN A 51 6.37 1.41 8.87
N GLU A 52 5.36 0.75 9.41
CA GLU A 52 5.55 -0.10 10.57
C GLU A 52 5.96 -1.53 10.21
N TYR A 53 5.34 -2.09 9.18
CA TYR A 53 5.54 -3.50 8.83
C TYR A 53 6.22 -3.71 7.49
N GLY A 54 6.48 -2.64 6.77
CA GLY A 54 7.06 -2.78 5.44
C GLY A 54 6.10 -3.41 4.47
N TYR A 55 6.65 -4.19 3.54
CA TYR A 55 5.86 -4.81 2.49
C TYR A 55 4.72 -5.67 3.05
N ASP A 56 4.98 -6.37 4.15
CA ASP A 56 3.97 -7.24 4.74
C ASP A 56 2.75 -6.45 5.23
N GLY A 57 2.92 -5.19 5.55
CA GLY A 57 1.82 -4.36 6.00
C GLY A 57 0.79 -4.08 4.94
N LEU A 58 1.11 -4.37 3.68
CA LEU A 58 0.20 -4.16 2.56
C LEU A 58 -0.79 -5.30 2.38
N PHE A 59 -0.61 -6.38 3.11
CA PHE A 59 -1.53 -7.49 3.07
C PHE A 59 -2.53 -7.38 4.21
N ASP A 60 -3.74 -7.85 3.97
CA ASP A 60 -4.77 -7.85 4.99
C ASP A 60 -4.44 -8.94 6.00
N ARG A 61 -4.01 -8.52 7.17
CA ARG A 61 -3.62 -9.45 8.21
C ARG A 61 -4.73 -9.59 9.23
N ARG A 62 -5.78 -10.12 8.77
CA ARG A 62 -6.92 -10.34 9.63
C ARG A 62 -6.65 -11.52 10.52
N LEU A 63 -6.57 -11.26 11.78
CA LEU A 63 -6.26 -12.30 12.75
C LEU A 63 -7.50 -12.81 13.44
#